data_1f0ebc18f94e5af48a57c301516b12ab
#
_entry.id   1f0ebc18f94e5af48a57c301516b12ab
#
_cell.length_a   1.000
_cell.length_b   1.000
_cell.length_c   1.000
_cell.angle_alpha   90.00
_cell.angle_beta   90.00
_cell.angle_gamma   90.00
#
_symmetry.space_group_name_H-M   'P 1'
#
loop_
_entity.id
_entity.type
_entity.pdbx_description
1 polymer ?
#
loop_
_entity_poly.entity_id
_entity_poly.type
_entity_poly.pdbx_seq_one_letter_code
_entity_poly.pdbx_strand_id
1 'polypeptide(L)'
;QRGGGKVETYRVKVPAGVREGQRIRLAGRGEAGASGGESGDLYLRVRLARHPDLRVEGSDLVTDVEMAPWEMVLGGSVPVRTLEGVVMLKVPVGAVGGQKLRLRGQGLPREDGGRGDLYAVLEVGVPSEVGADEKKAWEDLAKMSRWRPKGRD
;
A
#
# COMPACT_ATOMS: atom_id res chain seq x y z
N GLN A 1 -8.49 -2.35 20.63
CA GLN A 1 -8.44 -3.28 21.76
C GLN A 1 -9.45 -2.88 22.82
N ARG A 2 -10.19 -3.83 23.32
CA ARG A 2 -11.18 -3.61 24.36
C ARG A 2 -10.62 -4.11 25.68
N GLY A 3 -11.15 -3.59 26.78
CA GLY A 3 -10.63 -3.88 28.12
C GLY A 3 -10.30 -5.34 28.34
N GLY A 4 -9.44 -5.66 29.29
CA GLY A 4 -9.01 -7.01 29.58
C GLY A 4 -7.95 -7.58 28.67
N GLY A 5 -7.40 -6.79 27.77
CA GLY A 5 -6.36 -7.22 26.86
C GLY A 5 -6.81 -8.05 25.68
N LYS A 6 -8.10 -8.27 25.54
CA LYS A 6 -8.64 -8.98 24.39
C LYS A 6 -8.78 -8.06 23.20
N VAL A 7 -8.35 -8.55 22.03
CA VAL A 7 -8.58 -7.89 20.76
C VAL A 7 -9.73 -8.60 20.07
N GLU A 8 -10.76 -7.84 19.73
CA GLU A 8 -11.88 -8.37 18.97
C GLU A 8 -11.83 -7.82 17.56
N THR A 9 -12.01 -8.72 16.60
CA THR A 9 -11.98 -8.34 15.19
C THR A 9 -13.40 -8.40 14.62
N TYR A 10 -13.82 -7.30 14.03
CA TYR A 10 -15.10 -7.22 13.33
C TYR A 10 -14.87 -6.99 11.86
N ARG A 11 -15.65 -7.67 11.04
CA ARG A 11 -15.71 -7.34 9.63
C ARG A 11 -16.72 -6.22 9.45
N VAL A 12 -16.26 -5.10 8.97
CA VAL A 12 -17.10 -3.93 8.77
C VAL A 12 -17.15 -3.64 7.29
N LYS A 13 -18.38 -3.56 6.76
CA LYS A 13 -18.55 -3.12 5.39
C LYS A 13 -18.39 -1.60 5.36
N VAL A 14 -17.38 -1.15 4.64
CA VAL A 14 -17.11 0.27 4.49
C VAL A 14 -18.07 0.85 3.47
N PRO A 15 -18.89 1.86 3.85
CA PRO A 15 -19.79 2.49 2.89
C PRO A 15 -19.02 3.19 1.78
N ALA A 16 -19.62 3.22 0.59
CA ALA A 16 -19.05 3.96 -0.51
C ALA A 16 -18.95 5.45 -0.16
N GLY A 17 -17.86 6.08 -0.58
CA GLY A 17 -17.64 7.50 -0.33
C GLY A 17 -17.11 7.84 1.05
N VAL A 18 -16.81 6.85 1.86
CA VAL A 18 -16.26 7.08 3.20
C VAL A 18 -14.91 7.80 3.13
N ARG A 19 -14.70 8.72 4.05
CA ARG A 19 -13.45 9.49 4.16
C ARG A 19 -12.87 9.37 5.56
N GLU A 20 -11.59 9.61 5.69
CA GLU A 20 -10.93 9.57 7.00
C GLU A 20 -11.58 10.57 7.96
N GLY A 21 -11.77 10.14 9.20
CA GLY A 21 -12.41 10.95 10.22
C GLY A 21 -13.94 10.77 10.29
N GLN A 22 -14.53 10.17 9.29
CA GLN A 22 -15.96 9.89 9.29
C GLN A 22 -16.29 8.84 10.33
N ARG A 23 -17.43 8.96 10.98
CA ARG A 23 -17.89 8.00 11.98
C ARG A 23 -18.88 7.02 11.37
N ILE A 24 -18.70 5.75 11.68
CA ILE A 24 -19.61 4.69 11.27
C ILE A 24 -20.19 4.08 12.54
N ARG A 25 -21.52 4.00 12.61
CA ARG A 25 -22.20 3.39 13.74
C ARG A 25 -22.38 1.89 13.49
N LEU A 26 -21.97 1.09 14.48
CA LEU A 26 -22.25 -0.34 14.49
C LEU A 26 -23.24 -0.61 15.61
N ALA A 27 -24.49 -0.87 15.24
CA ALA A 27 -25.54 -1.13 16.22
C ALA A 27 -25.27 -2.42 16.99
N GLY A 28 -25.40 -2.36 18.30
CA GLY A 28 -25.28 -3.52 19.14
C GLY A 28 -23.86 -4.08 19.31
N ARG A 29 -22.85 -3.37 18.85
CA ARG A 29 -21.46 -3.83 18.91
C ARG A 29 -20.58 -3.06 19.88
N GLY A 30 -21.21 -2.26 20.72
CA GLY A 30 -20.49 -1.56 21.78
C GLY A 30 -20.13 -2.51 22.93
N GLU A 31 -19.51 -1.95 23.98
CA GLU A 31 -19.21 -2.73 25.15
C GLU A 31 -20.48 -3.25 25.81
N ALA A 32 -20.39 -4.47 26.34
CA ALA A 32 -21.49 -5.03 27.11
C ALA A 32 -21.74 -4.15 28.35
N GLY A 33 -23.00 -3.93 28.65
CA GLY A 33 -23.38 -3.17 29.83
C GLY A 33 -22.81 -3.81 31.11
N ALA A 34 -22.54 -2.99 32.11
CA ALA A 34 -21.92 -3.45 33.37
C ALA A 34 -22.68 -4.55 34.10
N SER A 35 -23.98 -4.65 33.86
CA SER A 35 -24.82 -5.66 34.50
C SER A 35 -25.31 -6.74 33.55
N GLY A 36 -24.61 -6.95 32.44
CA GLY A 36 -25.01 -7.92 31.44
C GLY A 36 -26.17 -7.49 30.57
N GLY A 37 -26.46 -6.20 30.52
CA GLY A 37 -27.50 -5.67 29.66
C GLY A 37 -27.08 -5.70 28.19
N GLU A 38 -27.95 -5.18 27.34
CA GLU A 38 -27.69 -5.13 25.91
C GLU A 38 -26.45 -4.31 25.60
N SER A 39 -25.68 -4.77 24.62
CA SER A 39 -24.55 -4.01 24.12
C SER A 39 -25.03 -2.71 23.53
N GLY A 40 -24.34 -1.62 23.82
CA GLY A 40 -24.58 -0.33 23.18
C GLY A 40 -24.09 -0.33 21.76
N ASP A 41 -24.31 0.79 21.09
CA ASP A 41 -23.80 0.98 19.73
C ASP A 41 -22.30 1.30 19.79
N LEU A 42 -21.58 0.81 18.81
CA LEU A 42 -20.18 1.11 18.63
C LEU A 42 -20.03 2.12 17.50
N TYR A 43 -19.34 3.21 17.79
CA TYR A 43 -19.02 4.21 16.78
C TYR A 43 -17.58 4.00 16.35
N LEU A 44 -17.38 3.78 15.06
CA LEU A 44 -16.05 3.67 14.49
C LEU A 44 -15.70 4.98 13.80
N ARG A 45 -14.59 5.57 14.23
CA ARG A 45 -14.00 6.64 13.45
C ARG A 45 -13.21 5.98 12.33
N VAL A 46 -13.52 6.34 11.11
CA VAL A 46 -12.79 5.82 9.98
C VAL A 46 -11.36 6.33 10.05
N ARG A 47 -10.45 5.44 10.31
CA ARG A 47 -9.04 5.65 10.05
C ARG A 47 -8.71 4.72 8.92
N LEU A 48 -8.40 5.30 7.79
CA LEU A 48 -7.90 4.51 6.69
C LEU A 48 -6.63 3.87 7.23
N ALA A 49 -6.60 2.55 7.23
CA ALA A 49 -5.50 1.81 7.80
C ALA A 49 -4.20 2.44 7.31
N ARG A 50 -3.45 3.04 8.20
CA ARG A 50 -2.16 3.61 7.86
C ARG A 50 -1.20 2.48 7.64
N HIS A 51 -1.37 1.85 6.53
CA HIS A 51 -0.24 1.19 5.95
C HIS A 51 0.75 2.31 5.69
N PRO A 52 1.99 2.25 6.19
CA PRO A 52 2.92 3.34 6.00
C PRO A 52 3.10 3.71 4.54
N ASP A 53 2.71 2.84 3.65
CA ASP A 53 2.91 2.99 2.23
C ASP A 53 1.70 3.52 1.46
N LEU A 54 0.53 3.65 2.10
CA LEU A 54 -0.67 4.10 1.41
C LEU A 54 -1.03 5.53 1.80
N ARG A 55 -1.12 6.39 0.81
CA ARG A 55 -1.56 7.78 0.97
C ARG A 55 -2.87 7.98 0.23
N VAL A 56 -3.72 8.84 0.76
CA VAL A 56 -5.04 9.09 0.19
C VAL A 56 -5.04 10.41 -0.56
N GLU A 57 -5.49 10.39 -1.81
CA GLU A 57 -5.70 11.59 -2.62
C GLU A 57 -7.10 11.54 -3.21
N GLY A 58 -8.06 12.18 -2.55
CA GLY A 58 -9.46 12.11 -2.95
C GLY A 58 -10.00 10.69 -2.78
N SER A 59 -10.43 10.08 -3.88
CA SER A 59 -10.84 8.67 -3.91
C SER A 59 -9.71 7.75 -4.34
N ASP A 60 -8.57 8.31 -4.68
CA ASP A 60 -7.42 7.53 -5.14
C ASP A 60 -6.46 7.26 -3.99
N LEU A 61 -5.67 6.23 -4.17
CA LEU A 61 -4.60 5.88 -3.25
C LEU A 61 -3.28 5.97 -3.98
N VAL A 62 -2.24 6.32 -3.24
CA VAL A 62 -0.88 6.35 -3.77
C VAL A 62 0.01 5.53 -2.84
N THR A 63 0.83 4.69 -3.43
CA THR A 63 1.79 3.89 -2.67
C THR A 63 3.15 3.94 -3.34
N ASP A 64 4.20 3.90 -2.54
CA ASP A 64 5.56 3.79 -3.06
C ASP A 64 5.91 2.31 -3.14
N VAL A 65 6.45 1.90 -4.27
CA VAL A 65 6.85 0.52 -4.50
C VAL A 65 8.36 0.48 -4.68
N GLU A 66 9.04 -0.10 -3.72
CA GLU A 66 10.49 -0.24 -3.82
C GLU A 66 10.84 -1.35 -4.79
N MET A 67 11.70 -1.03 -5.73
CA MET A 67 12.11 -1.93 -6.80
C MET A 67 13.61 -2.17 -6.70
N ALA A 68 14.02 -3.40 -6.95
CA ALA A 68 15.43 -3.67 -7.15
C ALA A 68 15.88 -3.09 -8.49
N PRO A 69 17.16 -2.69 -8.62
CA PRO A 69 17.64 -2.13 -9.89
C PRO A 69 17.40 -3.03 -11.09
N TRP A 70 17.56 -4.34 -10.93
CA TRP A 70 17.36 -5.28 -12.04
C TRP A 70 15.88 -5.39 -12.41
N GLU A 71 14.97 -5.18 -11.47
CA GLU A 71 13.54 -5.18 -11.78
C GLU A 71 13.15 -3.97 -12.64
N MET A 72 13.82 -2.87 -12.45
CA MET A 72 13.59 -1.67 -13.25
C MET A 72 14.12 -1.86 -14.68
N VAL A 73 15.30 -2.43 -14.80
CA VAL A 73 15.93 -2.64 -16.10
C VAL A 73 15.23 -3.75 -16.90
N LEU A 74 14.94 -4.86 -16.24
CA LEU A 74 14.42 -6.06 -16.92
C LEU A 74 12.91 -6.13 -16.96
N GLY A 75 12.25 -5.34 -16.13
CA GLY A 75 10.80 -5.45 -15.96
C GLY A 75 10.43 -6.67 -15.15
N GLY A 76 9.15 -6.92 -15.05
CA GLY A 76 8.63 -8.08 -14.34
C GLY A 76 7.34 -7.78 -13.62
N SER A 77 6.91 -8.70 -12.78
CA SER A 77 5.72 -8.51 -11.96
C SER A 77 6.11 -8.46 -10.50
N VAL A 78 5.58 -7.48 -9.80
CA VAL A 78 5.86 -7.30 -8.37
C VAL A 78 4.56 -7.23 -7.59
N PRO A 79 4.54 -7.75 -6.36
CA PRO A 79 3.33 -7.66 -5.54
C PRO A 79 3.13 -6.26 -5.00
N VAL A 80 1.91 -5.77 -5.09
CA VAL A 80 1.52 -4.48 -4.51
C VAL A 80 0.36 -4.72 -3.57
N ARG A 81 0.49 -4.22 -2.36
CA ARG A 81 -0.58 -4.35 -1.38
C ARG A 81 -1.67 -3.31 -1.66
N THR A 82 -2.90 -3.78 -1.74
CA THR A 82 -4.08 -2.93 -1.91
C THR A 82 -4.98 -3.10 -0.69
N LEU A 83 -6.07 -2.36 -0.66
CA LEU A 83 -7.04 -2.49 0.44
C LEU A 83 -7.68 -3.88 0.49
N GLU A 84 -7.78 -4.56 -0.63
CA GLU A 84 -8.46 -5.86 -0.72
C GLU A 84 -7.49 -7.04 -0.83
N GLY A 85 -6.21 -6.79 -0.67
CA GLY A 85 -5.21 -7.84 -0.75
C GLY A 85 -4.06 -7.46 -1.64
N VAL A 86 -3.34 -8.47 -2.12
CA VAL A 86 -2.15 -8.26 -2.93
C VAL A 86 -2.50 -8.44 -4.40
N VAL A 87 -2.08 -7.48 -5.22
CA VAL A 87 -2.26 -7.51 -6.67
C VAL A 87 -0.88 -7.49 -7.31
N MET A 88 -0.69 -8.28 -8.37
CA MET A 88 0.57 -8.28 -9.09
C MET A 88 0.59 -7.12 -10.09
N LEU A 89 1.56 -6.25 -9.92
CA LEU A 89 1.78 -5.12 -10.81
C LEU A 89 2.79 -5.48 -11.88
N LYS A 90 2.42 -5.31 -13.12
CA LYS A 90 3.35 -5.54 -14.23
C LYS A 90 4.17 -4.28 -14.46
N VAL A 91 5.48 -4.40 -14.29
CA VAL A 91 6.42 -3.30 -14.47
C VAL A 91 7.07 -3.46 -15.84
N PRO A 92 6.97 -2.43 -16.70
CA PRO A 92 7.57 -2.52 -18.03
C PRO A 92 9.09 -2.51 -17.98
N VAL A 93 9.70 -3.07 -19.02
CA VAL A 93 11.15 -3.02 -19.18
C VAL A 93 11.60 -1.56 -19.29
N GLY A 94 12.67 -1.21 -18.60
CA GLY A 94 13.22 0.14 -18.67
C GLY A 94 12.42 1.16 -17.86
N ALA A 95 11.70 0.72 -16.83
CA ALA A 95 11.01 1.64 -15.94
C ALA A 95 12.01 2.57 -15.25
N VAL A 96 11.56 3.76 -14.90
CA VAL A 96 12.41 4.76 -14.26
C VAL A 96 11.89 5.11 -12.87
N GLY A 97 12.81 5.50 -11.99
CA GLY A 97 12.44 5.94 -10.65
C GLY A 97 11.51 7.14 -10.72
N GLY A 98 10.49 7.12 -9.87
CA GLY A 98 9.46 8.15 -9.86
C GLY A 98 8.32 7.90 -10.83
N GLN A 99 8.42 6.89 -11.69
CA GLN A 99 7.35 6.55 -12.61
C GLN A 99 6.11 6.09 -11.85
N LYS A 100 4.95 6.57 -12.29
CA LYS A 100 3.68 6.26 -11.65
C LYS A 100 2.89 5.30 -12.53
N LEU A 101 2.49 4.17 -11.96
CA LEU A 101 1.69 3.17 -12.66
C LEU A 101 0.32 3.07 -12.00
N ARG A 102 -0.73 3.01 -12.79
CA ARG A 102 -2.11 3.00 -12.29
C ARG A 102 -2.67 1.59 -12.20
N LEU A 103 -3.25 1.29 -11.04
CA LEU A 103 -4.02 0.08 -10.81
C LEU A 103 -5.48 0.48 -10.71
N ARG A 104 -6.22 0.26 -11.79
CA ARG A 104 -7.61 0.70 -11.89
C ARG A 104 -8.50 0.03 -10.86
N GLY A 105 -9.38 0.84 -10.24
CA GLY A 105 -10.37 0.32 -9.32
C GLY A 105 -9.82 -0.17 -8.00
N GLN A 106 -8.58 0.13 -7.67
CA GLN A 106 -7.96 -0.30 -6.42
C GLN A 106 -7.87 0.83 -5.39
N GLY A 107 -8.58 1.91 -5.62
CA GLY A 107 -8.67 3.01 -4.68
C GLY A 107 -9.84 2.86 -3.72
N LEU A 108 -10.28 3.97 -3.17
CA LEU A 108 -11.38 4.00 -2.21
C LEU A 108 -12.73 3.89 -2.92
N PRO A 109 -13.72 3.29 -2.26
CA PRO A 109 -15.08 3.31 -2.79
C PRO A 109 -15.59 4.76 -2.90
N ARG A 110 -16.36 5.04 -3.95
CA ARG A 110 -16.98 6.33 -4.17
C ARG A 110 -18.48 6.25 -3.93
N GLU A 111 -19.09 7.40 -3.63
CA GLU A 111 -20.54 7.48 -3.39
C GLU A 111 -21.35 7.10 -4.62
N ASP A 112 -20.79 7.30 -5.81
CA ASP A 112 -21.46 6.96 -7.06
C ASP A 112 -21.48 5.46 -7.36
N GLY A 113 -20.94 4.64 -6.47
CA GLY A 113 -20.87 3.19 -6.64
C GLY A 113 -19.60 2.70 -7.29
N GLY A 114 -18.75 3.59 -7.77
CA GLY A 114 -17.47 3.24 -8.34
C GLY A 114 -16.36 3.24 -7.29
N ARG A 115 -15.15 3.05 -7.76
CA ARG A 115 -13.93 3.12 -6.92
C ARG A 115 -12.91 4.02 -7.59
N GLY A 116 -12.08 4.66 -6.77
CA GLY A 116 -10.91 5.33 -7.28
C GLY A 116 -9.84 4.33 -7.68
N ASP A 117 -8.68 4.84 -8.00
CA ASP A 117 -7.57 4.03 -8.46
C ASP A 117 -6.42 4.05 -7.45
N LEU A 118 -5.52 3.09 -7.59
CA LEU A 118 -4.28 3.07 -6.82
C LEU A 118 -3.14 3.41 -7.76
N TYR A 119 -2.31 4.35 -7.36
CA TYR A 119 -1.12 4.72 -8.12
C TYR A 119 0.12 4.21 -7.41
N ALA A 120 0.89 3.40 -8.10
CA ALA A 120 2.15 2.88 -7.60
C ALA A 120 3.29 3.75 -8.14
N VAL A 121 4.02 4.39 -7.24
CA VAL A 121 5.19 5.20 -7.59
C VAL A 121 6.42 4.34 -7.40
N LEU A 122 7.14 4.09 -8.49
CA LEU A 122 8.30 3.22 -8.45
C LEU A 122 9.50 3.95 -7.88
N GLU A 123 10.16 3.31 -6.93
CA GLU A 123 11.39 3.83 -6.33
C GLU A 123 12.46 2.76 -6.40
N VAL A 124 13.67 3.16 -6.75
CA VAL A 124 14.78 2.21 -6.83
C VAL A 124 15.43 2.09 -5.46
N GLY A 125 15.46 0.87 -4.93
CA GLY A 125 16.23 0.57 -3.74
C GLY A 125 17.53 -0.11 -4.11
N VAL A 126 18.51 0.01 -3.24
CA VAL A 126 19.76 -0.71 -3.40
C VAL A 126 20.12 -1.38 -2.09
N PRO A 127 20.75 -2.56 -2.13
CA PRO A 127 21.13 -3.22 -0.89
C PRO A 127 22.23 -2.43 -0.17
N SER A 128 22.10 -2.33 1.14
CA SER A 128 23.13 -1.66 1.96
C SER A 128 24.31 -2.56 2.27
N GLU A 129 24.11 -3.86 2.24
CA GLU A 129 25.14 -4.86 2.52
C GLU A 129 25.01 -5.99 1.52
N VAL A 130 26.14 -6.42 1.00
CA VAL A 130 26.20 -7.54 0.06
C VAL A 130 27.35 -8.47 0.42
N GLY A 131 27.16 -9.77 0.17
CA GLY A 131 28.21 -10.75 0.34
C GLY A 131 29.27 -10.64 -0.75
N ALA A 132 30.35 -11.41 -0.59
CA ALA A 132 31.50 -11.33 -1.49
C ALA A 132 31.14 -11.65 -2.94
N ASP A 133 30.31 -12.68 -3.16
CA ASP A 133 29.93 -13.08 -4.51
C ASP A 133 29.04 -12.01 -5.18
N GLU A 134 28.12 -11.48 -4.43
CA GLU A 134 27.24 -10.43 -4.97
C GLU A 134 28.03 -9.17 -5.25
N LYS A 135 28.95 -8.81 -4.38
CA LYS A 135 29.82 -7.64 -4.59
C LYS A 135 30.57 -7.74 -5.90
N LYS A 136 31.11 -8.93 -6.19
CA LYS A 136 31.81 -9.16 -7.45
C LYS A 136 30.88 -8.96 -8.65
N ALA A 137 29.64 -9.45 -8.55
CA ALA A 137 28.68 -9.27 -9.63
C ALA A 137 28.37 -7.79 -9.86
N TRP A 138 28.24 -7.01 -8.79
CA TRP A 138 28.05 -5.56 -8.91
C TRP A 138 29.25 -4.87 -9.54
N GLU A 139 30.45 -5.29 -9.15
CA GLU A 139 31.69 -4.73 -9.74
C GLU A 139 31.78 -5.04 -11.23
N ASP A 140 31.46 -6.27 -11.61
CA ASP A 140 31.48 -6.68 -13.01
C ASP A 140 30.45 -5.89 -13.83
N LEU A 141 29.26 -5.72 -13.29
CA LEU A 141 28.22 -4.94 -13.95
C LEU A 141 28.65 -3.47 -14.11
N ALA A 142 29.25 -2.90 -13.09
CA ALA A 142 29.72 -1.52 -13.14
C ALA A 142 30.72 -1.30 -14.27
N LYS A 143 31.60 -2.29 -14.50
CA LYS A 143 32.58 -2.22 -15.59
C LYS A 143 31.96 -2.46 -16.96
N MET A 144 30.97 -3.33 -17.03
CA MET A 144 30.34 -3.71 -18.29
C MET A 144 29.34 -2.69 -18.80
N SER A 145 28.62 -2.06 -17.89
CA SER A 145 27.55 -1.14 -18.27
C SER A 145 28.10 0.12 -18.95
N ARG A 146 27.46 0.52 -20.04
CA ARG A 146 27.79 1.77 -20.72
C ARG A 146 26.98 2.94 -20.19
N TRP A 147 25.97 2.66 -19.39
CA TRP A 147 25.13 3.70 -18.82
C TRP A 147 25.88 4.46 -17.74
N ARG A 148 25.71 5.77 -17.73
CA ARG A 148 26.25 6.63 -16.69
C ARG A 148 25.13 7.47 -16.09
N PRO A 149 25.15 7.67 -14.79
CA PRO A 149 24.20 8.58 -14.17
C PRO A 149 24.30 9.97 -14.76
N LYS A 150 23.18 10.68 -14.73
CA LYS A 150 23.08 12.03 -15.25
C LYS A 150 24.14 12.93 -14.59
N GLY A 151 24.86 13.69 -15.41
CA GLY A 151 25.88 14.60 -14.92
C GLY A 151 27.26 13.96 -14.72
N ARG A 152 27.43 12.70 -15.12
CA ARG A 152 28.71 11.99 -14.99
C ARG A 152 29.10 11.33 -16.31
N ASP A 153 29.35 12.13 -17.28
CA ASP A 153 29.81 11.62 -18.59
C ASP A 153 31.29 11.27 -18.58
#